data_52a88ccfd1a8a623bb36b48f456404f1
#
_entry.id   52a88ccfd1a8a623bb36b48f456404f1
#
_cell.length_a   1.000
_cell.length_b   1.000
_cell.length_c   1.000
_cell.angle_alpha   90.00
_cell.angle_beta   90.00
_cell.angle_gamma   90.00
#
_symmetry.space_group_name_H-M   'P 1'
#
loop_
_entity.id
_entity.type
_entity.pdbx_description
1 polymer ?
#
loop_
_entity_poly.entity_id
_entity_poly.type
_entity_poly.pdbx_seq_one_letter_code
_entity_poly.pdbx_strand_id
1 'polypeptide(L)'
;MSAPGGSIKHLHDDLDLSFHDLKTIFLEICTGKKPVTEKIDGFKAFFTFLPDSQELRIATTKKDVEKGGLIVKELKNTFSDNENFAQALTEASKIIQNRLKSVSITEQRRLFGYRGDIFYNCEILHPTCNNVFSYDNTKVVVHRNSPHKQNIQLFEQILSDSDEFCVNPSRNLDIFEGFSLFKGEINEFMKAYGLKSTSTIGDFVTIKLTEAIAHLNLPEFNRRL
;
A
#
# COMPACT_ATOMS: atom_id res chain seq x y z
N MET A 1 13.50 -8.31 -13.87
CA MET A 1 12.16 -8.00 -13.30
C MET A 1 12.32 -6.98 -12.19
N SER A 2 11.72 -5.80 -12.32
CA SER A 2 11.68 -4.83 -11.23
C SER A 2 10.56 -5.22 -10.27
N ALA A 3 10.89 -5.60 -9.03
CA ALA A 3 9.90 -5.87 -8.01
C ALA A 3 9.08 -4.60 -7.74
N PRO A 4 7.74 -4.67 -7.77
CA PRO A 4 6.92 -3.53 -7.40
C PRO A 4 7.19 -3.12 -5.96
N GLY A 5 7.02 -1.82 -5.67
CA GLY A 5 7.40 -1.16 -4.43
C GLY A 5 7.04 -1.91 -3.15
N GLY A 6 7.81 -1.65 -2.10
CA GLY A 6 7.57 -2.18 -0.76
C GLY A 6 6.23 -1.75 -0.15
N SER A 7 5.95 -2.18 1.07
CA SER A 7 4.84 -1.64 1.87
C SER A 7 4.96 -0.12 1.95
N ILE A 8 3.83 0.58 1.93
CA ILE A 8 3.79 2.01 2.18
C ILE A 8 4.24 2.21 3.62
N LYS A 9 5.36 2.93 3.80
CA LYS A 9 5.83 3.30 5.13
C LYS A 9 4.86 4.31 5.75
N HIS A 10 4.59 4.17 7.02
CA HIS A 10 3.92 5.22 7.78
C HIS A 10 4.88 6.39 8.02
N LEU A 11 4.36 7.60 8.18
CA LEU A 11 5.21 8.77 8.47
C LEU A 11 6.04 8.59 9.74
N HIS A 12 5.50 7.90 10.74
CA HIS A 12 6.22 7.61 12.00
C HIS A 12 7.29 6.52 11.89
N ASP A 13 7.36 5.79 10.77
CA ASP A 13 8.44 4.83 10.50
C ASP A 13 9.70 5.53 9.98
N ASP A 14 9.57 6.78 9.55
CA ASP A 14 10.68 7.61 9.10
C ASP A 14 11.22 8.45 10.26
N LEU A 15 12.16 7.87 11.00
CA LEU A 15 12.74 8.50 12.19
C LEU A 15 13.56 9.75 11.89
N ASP A 16 13.99 9.93 10.64
CA ASP A 16 14.76 11.09 10.18
C ASP A 16 13.85 12.26 9.74
N LEU A 17 12.53 12.04 9.63
CA LEU A 17 11.57 13.06 9.24
C LEU A 17 11.50 14.16 10.31
N SER A 18 11.83 15.40 9.92
CA SER A 18 11.74 16.56 10.84
C SER A 18 10.29 17.05 11.00
N PHE A 19 10.01 17.72 12.12
CA PHE A 19 8.71 18.37 12.32
C PHE A 19 8.44 19.49 11.31
N HIS A 20 9.50 20.08 10.73
CA HIS A 20 9.37 21.01 9.62
C HIS A 20 8.86 20.31 8.36
N ASP A 21 9.47 19.18 7.99
CA ASP A 21 9.07 18.38 6.82
C ASP A 21 7.66 17.84 6.97
N LEU A 22 7.31 17.36 8.19
CA LEU A 22 5.95 16.91 8.50
C LEU A 22 4.92 18.00 8.25
N LYS A 23 5.16 19.23 8.74
CA LYS A 23 4.27 20.38 8.48
C LYS A 23 4.20 20.70 6.98
N THR A 24 5.31 20.63 6.28
CA THR A 24 5.37 20.90 4.84
C THR A 24 4.55 19.89 4.05
N ILE A 25 4.70 18.58 4.36
CA ILE A 25 3.91 17.51 3.73
C ILE A 25 2.41 17.76 3.94
N PHE A 26 1.99 18.06 5.16
CA PHE A 26 0.59 18.33 5.45
C PHE A 26 0.07 19.60 4.75
N LEU A 27 0.88 20.67 4.69
CA LEU A 27 0.52 21.86 3.93
C LEU A 27 0.30 21.55 2.44
N GLU A 28 1.20 20.79 1.83
CA GLU A 28 1.09 20.38 0.42
C GLU A 28 -0.16 19.53 0.17
N ILE A 29 -0.50 18.64 1.10
CA ILE A 29 -1.73 17.83 1.05
C ILE A 29 -2.96 18.73 1.16
N CYS A 30 -3.04 19.57 2.20
CA CYS A 30 -4.20 20.42 2.47
C CYS A 30 -4.44 21.51 1.42
N THR A 31 -3.40 21.90 0.69
CA THR A 31 -3.50 22.88 -0.41
C THR A 31 -3.66 22.23 -1.79
N GLY A 32 -3.87 20.92 -1.86
CA GLY A 32 -4.05 20.19 -3.12
C GLY A 32 -2.79 20.08 -3.98
N LYS A 33 -1.62 20.49 -3.47
CA LYS A 33 -0.35 20.36 -4.19
C LYS A 33 0.14 18.90 -4.26
N LYS A 34 -0.25 18.11 -3.28
CA LYS A 34 0.10 16.69 -3.17
C LYS A 34 -1.17 15.84 -3.10
N PRO A 35 -1.37 14.93 -4.06
CA PRO A 35 -2.54 14.06 -4.03
C PRO A 35 -2.43 13.05 -2.89
N VAL A 36 -3.56 12.67 -2.35
CA VAL A 36 -3.68 11.59 -1.36
C VAL A 36 -4.44 10.42 -1.96
N THR A 37 -4.12 9.24 -1.48
CA THR A 37 -4.84 8.00 -1.80
C THR A 37 -5.41 7.42 -0.52
N GLU A 38 -6.57 6.80 -0.62
CA GLU A 38 -7.14 6.07 0.49
C GLU A 38 -6.22 4.90 0.90
N LYS A 39 -6.02 4.71 2.20
CA LYS A 39 -5.39 3.48 2.69
C LYS A 39 -6.41 2.36 2.61
N ILE A 40 -6.16 1.43 1.72
CA ILE A 40 -6.99 0.23 1.55
C ILE A 40 -6.57 -0.80 2.59
N ASP A 41 -7.55 -1.46 3.21
CA ASP A 41 -7.32 -2.46 4.26
C ASP A 41 -7.69 -3.87 3.77
N GLY A 42 -6.94 -4.34 2.81
CA GLY A 42 -7.02 -5.68 2.26
C GLY A 42 -5.76 -6.50 2.52
N PHE A 43 -5.59 -7.57 1.79
CA PHE A 43 -4.31 -8.25 1.76
C PHE A 43 -3.57 -7.97 0.45
N LYS A 44 -2.28 -7.76 0.59
CA LYS A 44 -1.39 -7.42 -0.51
C LYS A 44 -1.15 -8.60 -1.43
N ALA A 45 -1.29 -8.36 -2.73
CA ALA A 45 -0.91 -9.29 -3.77
C ALA A 45 -0.22 -8.57 -4.93
N PHE A 46 0.37 -9.35 -5.81
CA PHE A 46 0.93 -8.90 -7.08
C PHE A 46 0.35 -9.74 -8.18
N PHE A 47 0.11 -9.14 -9.33
CA PHE A 47 -0.35 -9.88 -10.49
C PHE A 47 0.35 -9.44 -11.76
N THR A 48 0.44 -10.36 -12.69
CA THR A 48 0.81 -10.12 -14.08
C THR A 48 -0.07 -10.93 -15.01
N PHE A 49 -0.09 -10.56 -16.27
CA PHE A 49 -0.87 -11.27 -17.29
C PHE A 49 0.02 -11.57 -18.50
N LEU A 50 -0.05 -12.78 -18.99
CA LEU A 50 0.67 -13.22 -20.17
C LEU A 50 -0.24 -13.04 -21.39
N PRO A 51 -0.02 -12.03 -22.25
CA PRO A 51 -0.95 -11.71 -23.34
C PRO A 51 -1.13 -12.84 -24.35
N ASP A 52 -0.06 -13.56 -24.67
CA ASP A 52 -0.08 -14.57 -25.72
C ASP A 52 -0.81 -15.87 -25.29
N SER A 53 -0.69 -16.26 -24.04
CA SER A 53 -1.40 -17.43 -23.46
C SER A 53 -2.70 -17.06 -22.76
N GLN A 54 -3.01 -15.77 -22.60
CA GLN A 54 -4.15 -15.26 -21.83
C GLN A 54 -4.18 -15.81 -20.40
N GLU A 55 -3.00 -15.97 -19.80
CA GLU A 55 -2.79 -16.55 -18.49
C GLU A 55 -2.53 -15.47 -17.44
N LEU A 56 -3.31 -15.46 -16.38
CA LEU A 56 -3.07 -14.65 -15.19
C LEU A 56 -2.13 -15.39 -14.23
N ARG A 57 -1.17 -14.66 -13.68
CA ARG A 57 -0.31 -15.12 -12.59
C ARG A 57 -0.40 -14.19 -11.40
N ILE A 58 -0.46 -14.77 -10.21
CA ILE A 58 -0.52 -14.05 -8.94
C ILE A 58 0.67 -14.42 -8.08
N ALA A 59 1.15 -13.44 -7.31
CA ALA A 59 2.21 -13.60 -6.33
C ALA A 59 1.79 -12.92 -5.03
N THR A 60 2.13 -13.49 -3.88
CA THR A 60 1.84 -12.92 -2.56
C THR A 60 3.09 -12.34 -1.91
N THR A 61 4.25 -12.70 -2.39
CA THR A 61 5.56 -12.23 -1.92
C THR A 61 6.44 -11.76 -3.08
N LYS A 62 7.46 -10.97 -2.79
CA LYS A 62 8.48 -10.59 -3.79
C LYS A 62 9.20 -11.81 -4.36
N LYS A 63 9.43 -12.83 -3.53
CA LYS A 63 10.06 -14.09 -3.96
C LYS A 63 9.20 -14.84 -4.98
N ASP A 64 7.87 -14.77 -4.85
CA ASP A 64 6.97 -15.37 -5.84
C ASP A 64 6.98 -14.57 -7.14
N VAL A 65 7.08 -13.24 -7.08
CA VAL A 65 7.27 -12.39 -8.27
C VAL A 65 8.54 -12.78 -9.03
N GLU A 66 9.66 -12.98 -8.32
CA GLU A 66 10.93 -13.41 -8.91
C GLU A 66 10.83 -14.77 -9.62
N LYS A 67 9.96 -15.66 -9.12
CA LYS A 67 9.66 -16.95 -9.74
C LYS A 67 8.62 -16.90 -10.87
N GLY A 68 8.09 -15.72 -11.17
CA GLY A 68 7.10 -15.52 -12.22
C GLY A 68 5.64 -15.69 -11.76
N GLY A 69 5.38 -15.80 -10.47
CA GLY A 69 4.04 -15.97 -9.89
C GLY A 69 3.45 -17.37 -10.05
N LEU A 70 2.31 -17.60 -9.43
CA LEU A 70 1.52 -18.83 -9.47
C LEU A 70 0.37 -18.69 -10.48
N ILE A 71 0.08 -19.73 -11.23
CA ILE A 71 -1.14 -19.81 -12.03
C ILE A 71 -2.34 -20.08 -11.12
N VAL A 72 -3.54 -19.66 -11.57
CA VAL A 72 -4.77 -19.76 -10.77
C VAL A 72 -5.05 -21.18 -10.28
N LYS A 73 -4.70 -22.19 -11.08
CA LYS A 73 -4.92 -23.62 -10.73
C LYS A 73 -4.05 -24.08 -9.55
N GLU A 74 -2.92 -23.44 -9.31
CA GLU A 74 -1.97 -23.80 -8.25
C GLU A 74 -2.35 -23.15 -6.90
N LEU A 75 -3.14 -22.07 -6.92
CA LEU A 75 -3.46 -21.29 -5.71
C LEU A 75 -4.09 -22.16 -4.60
N LYS A 76 -5.06 -23.01 -4.93
CA LYS A 76 -5.73 -23.88 -3.96
C LYS A 76 -4.77 -24.87 -3.30
N ASN A 77 -3.85 -25.44 -4.08
CA ASN A 77 -2.88 -26.39 -3.56
C ASN A 77 -1.80 -25.69 -2.73
N THR A 78 -1.34 -24.52 -3.19
CA THR A 78 -0.28 -23.77 -2.51
C THR A 78 -0.75 -23.21 -1.17
N PHE A 79 -2.02 -22.83 -1.05
CA PHE A 79 -2.61 -22.24 0.16
C PHE A 79 -3.66 -23.17 0.80
N SER A 80 -3.46 -24.50 0.72
CA SER A 80 -4.38 -25.50 1.28
C SER A 80 -4.61 -25.34 2.78
N ASP A 81 -3.63 -24.83 3.52
CA ASP A 81 -3.72 -24.62 4.97
C ASP A 81 -4.52 -23.35 5.35
N ASN A 82 -4.92 -22.55 4.36
CA ASN A 82 -5.74 -21.35 4.54
C ASN A 82 -6.78 -21.22 3.41
N GLU A 83 -7.87 -21.95 3.56
CA GLU A 83 -8.94 -22.02 2.56
C GLU A 83 -9.55 -20.64 2.25
N ASN A 84 -9.76 -19.80 3.25
CA ASN A 84 -10.31 -18.45 3.07
C ASN A 84 -9.40 -17.59 2.18
N PHE A 85 -8.10 -17.67 2.41
CA PHE A 85 -7.11 -16.94 1.62
C PHE A 85 -7.02 -17.49 0.18
N ALA A 86 -7.03 -18.81 0.03
CA ALA A 86 -7.06 -19.47 -1.29
C ALA A 86 -8.33 -19.10 -2.08
N GLN A 87 -9.48 -19.04 -1.41
CA GLN A 87 -10.75 -18.62 -2.01
C GLN A 87 -10.65 -17.16 -2.47
N ALA A 88 -10.22 -16.26 -1.60
CA ALA A 88 -10.08 -14.83 -1.91
C ALA A 88 -9.16 -14.60 -3.13
N LEU A 89 -7.99 -15.26 -3.18
CA LEU A 89 -7.10 -15.21 -4.33
C LEU A 89 -7.75 -15.76 -5.60
N THR A 90 -8.53 -16.83 -5.48
CA THR A 90 -9.20 -17.46 -6.64
C THR A 90 -10.29 -16.53 -7.20
N GLU A 91 -11.08 -15.89 -6.34
CA GLU A 91 -12.12 -14.96 -6.75
C GLU A 91 -11.52 -13.69 -7.37
N ALA A 92 -10.52 -13.09 -6.72
CA ALA A 92 -9.79 -11.97 -7.28
C ALA A 92 -9.18 -12.29 -8.64
N SER A 93 -8.62 -13.51 -8.80
CA SER A 93 -8.08 -13.97 -10.07
C SER A 93 -9.14 -14.01 -11.18
N LYS A 94 -10.36 -14.45 -10.89
CA LYS A 94 -11.45 -14.44 -11.86
C LYS A 94 -11.82 -13.04 -12.28
N ILE A 95 -11.94 -12.11 -11.33
CA ILE A 95 -12.25 -10.70 -11.58
C ILE A 95 -11.19 -10.10 -12.52
N ILE A 96 -9.90 -10.23 -12.16
CA ILE A 96 -8.79 -9.71 -12.96
C ILE A 96 -8.78 -10.34 -14.36
N GLN A 97 -8.86 -11.67 -14.44
CA GLN A 97 -8.77 -12.41 -15.70
C GLN A 97 -9.92 -12.08 -16.65
N ASN A 98 -11.15 -12.01 -16.14
CA ASN A 98 -12.31 -11.65 -16.94
C ASN A 98 -12.18 -10.26 -17.55
N ARG A 99 -11.74 -9.28 -16.74
CA ARG A 99 -11.54 -7.93 -17.21
C ARG A 99 -10.41 -7.83 -18.23
N LEU A 100 -9.26 -8.44 -17.95
CA LEU A 100 -8.10 -8.37 -18.84
C LEU A 100 -8.33 -9.09 -20.18
N LYS A 101 -9.12 -10.15 -20.22
CA LYS A 101 -9.51 -10.82 -21.48
C LYS A 101 -10.38 -9.95 -22.39
N SER A 102 -11.10 -8.97 -21.86
CA SER A 102 -11.86 -8.03 -22.66
C SER A 102 -11.03 -6.88 -23.25
N VAL A 103 -9.76 -6.76 -22.80
CA VAL A 103 -8.82 -5.75 -23.24
C VAL A 103 -8.06 -6.23 -24.49
N SER A 104 -7.77 -5.33 -25.43
CA SER A 104 -7.02 -5.69 -26.64
C SER A 104 -5.63 -6.25 -26.30
N ILE A 105 -5.14 -7.18 -27.11
CA ILE A 105 -3.82 -7.79 -26.92
C ILE A 105 -2.70 -6.73 -26.97
N THR A 106 -2.89 -5.67 -27.72
CA THR A 106 -1.94 -4.54 -27.80
C THR A 106 -1.86 -3.81 -26.46
N GLU A 107 -3.00 -3.54 -25.82
CA GLU A 107 -3.04 -2.91 -24.50
C GLU A 107 -2.52 -3.86 -23.40
N GLN A 108 -2.86 -5.15 -23.48
CA GLN A 108 -2.30 -6.15 -22.57
C GLN A 108 -0.76 -6.18 -22.64
N ARG A 109 -0.18 -6.19 -23.85
CA ARG A 109 1.27 -6.15 -24.05
C ARG A 109 1.89 -4.83 -23.57
N ARG A 110 1.18 -3.72 -23.73
CA ARG A 110 1.62 -2.43 -23.20
C ARG A 110 1.66 -2.42 -21.66
N LEU A 111 0.65 -3.02 -21.02
CA LEU A 111 0.57 -3.13 -19.56
C LEU A 111 1.58 -4.11 -18.99
N PHE A 112 1.64 -5.31 -19.52
CA PHE A 112 2.33 -6.44 -18.87
C PHE A 112 3.65 -6.85 -19.55
N GLY A 113 3.97 -6.24 -20.70
CA GLY A 113 5.06 -6.73 -21.56
C GLY A 113 4.63 -7.95 -22.38
N TYR A 114 5.47 -8.38 -23.29
CA TYR A 114 5.19 -9.55 -24.15
C TYR A 114 5.16 -10.87 -23.38
N ARG A 115 5.92 -10.96 -22.27
CA ARG A 115 6.10 -12.18 -21.47
C ARG A 115 5.48 -12.11 -20.08
N GLY A 116 4.68 -11.06 -19.78
CA GLY A 116 4.17 -10.86 -18.43
C GLY A 116 5.27 -10.47 -17.43
N ASP A 117 6.28 -9.72 -17.88
CA ASP A 117 7.44 -9.33 -17.06
C ASP A 117 7.10 -8.21 -16.06
N ILE A 118 5.96 -7.55 -16.23
CA ILE A 118 5.52 -6.43 -15.41
C ILE A 118 4.47 -6.92 -14.43
N PHE A 119 4.81 -6.86 -13.14
CA PHE A 119 3.90 -7.14 -12.05
C PHE A 119 3.34 -5.84 -11.45
N TYR A 120 2.06 -5.85 -11.13
CA TYR A 120 1.37 -4.75 -10.43
C TYR A 120 1.05 -5.16 -9.01
N ASN A 121 1.27 -4.22 -8.09
CA ASN A 121 0.87 -4.36 -6.70
C ASN A 121 -0.61 -4.01 -6.57
N CYS A 122 -1.36 -4.83 -5.86
CA CYS A 122 -2.75 -4.59 -5.55
C CYS A 122 -3.08 -5.02 -4.13
N GLU A 123 -4.21 -4.53 -3.64
CA GLU A 123 -4.89 -5.04 -2.46
C GLU A 123 -6.12 -5.81 -2.89
N ILE A 124 -6.33 -6.97 -2.27
CA ILE A 124 -7.53 -7.77 -2.46
C ILE A 124 -8.37 -7.62 -1.20
N LEU A 125 -9.60 -7.12 -1.38
CA LEU A 125 -10.62 -7.00 -0.37
C LEU A 125 -11.55 -8.19 -0.52
N HIS A 126 -11.80 -8.92 0.56
CA HIS A 126 -12.64 -10.11 0.49
C HIS A 126 -13.40 -10.31 1.80
N PRO A 127 -14.68 -10.74 1.78
CA PRO A 127 -15.50 -10.89 2.98
C PRO A 127 -14.90 -11.79 4.08
N THR A 128 -14.11 -12.78 3.69
CA THR A 128 -13.52 -13.74 4.65
C THR A 128 -12.07 -13.41 5.07
N CYS A 129 -11.48 -12.36 4.51
CA CYS A 129 -10.07 -11.99 4.75
C CYS A 129 -9.97 -10.52 5.17
N ASN A 130 -10.72 -10.14 6.20
CA ASN A 130 -10.77 -8.76 6.71
C ASN A 130 -9.72 -8.55 7.79
N ASN A 131 -9.05 -7.39 7.77
CA ASN A 131 -8.21 -6.94 8.88
C ASN A 131 -9.00 -6.10 9.88
N VAL A 132 -9.45 -4.90 9.46
CA VAL A 132 -10.17 -3.93 10.30
C VAL A 132 -11.59 -3.70 9.78
N PHE A 133 -11.77 -3.66 8.46
CA PHE A 133 -13.06 -3.38 7.82
C PHE A 133 -13.65 -4.64 7.20
N SER A 134 -14.97 -4.77 7.30
CA SER A 134 -15.75 -5.82 6.65
C SER A 134 -16.14 -5.38 5.25
N TYR A 135 -15.98 -6.25 4.27
CA TYR A 135 -16.35 -6.01 2.88
C TYR A 135 -17.44 -7.00 2.46
N ASP A 136 -18.46 -6.51 1.75
CA ASP A 136 -19.57 -7.37 1.29
C ASP A 136 -19.21 -8.17 0.03
N ASN A 137 -18.28 -7.65 -0.78
CA ASN A 137 -17.89 -8.24 -2.06
C ASN A 137 -16.37 -8.26 -2.23
N THR A 138 -15.90 -9.20 -3.05
CA THR A 138 -14.49 -9.24 -3.47
C THR A 138 -14.17 -8.08 -4.38
N LYS A 139 -13.11 -7.32 -4.04
CA LYS A 139 -12.59 -6.24 -4.89
C LYS A 139 -11.08 -6.35 -5.05
N VAL A 140 -10.59 -5.87 -6.16
CA VAL A 140 -9.16 -5.77 -6.45
C VAL A 140 -8.80 -4.32 -6.71
N VAL A 141 -7.92 -3.76 -5.90
CA VAL A 141 -7.53 -2.35 -5.98
C VAL A 141 -6.05 -2.24 -6.33
N VAL A 142 -5.75 -1.76 -7.54
CA VAL A 142 -4.38 -1.56 -8.02
C VAL A 142 -3.77 -0.32 -7.38
N HIS A 143 -2.58 -0.45 -6.82
CA HIS A 143 -1.87 0.69 -6.24
C HIS A 143 -1.24 1.60 -7.29
N ARG A 144 -1.31 2.92 -7.07
CA ARG A 144 -0.71 3.94 -7.94
C ARG A 144 0.81 4.04 -7.88
N ASN A 145 1.42 3.48 -6.85
CA ASN A 145 2.88 3.51 -6.63
C ASN A 145 3.65 2.51 -7.51
N SER A 146 3.10 2.15 -8.66
CA SER A 146 3.81 1.36 -9.66
C SER A 146 5.00 2.15 -10.24
N PRO A 147 6.15 1.52 -10.48
CA PRO A 147 7.26 2.13 -11.22
C PRO A 147 6.87 2.53 -12.65
N HIS A 148 5.78 1.99 -13.17
CA HIS A 148 5.26 2.25 -14.53
C HIS A 148 4.06 3.22 -14.48
N LYS A 149 4.30 4.49 -14.13
CA LYS A 149 3.25 5.51 -13.98
C LYS A 149 2.33 5.66 -15.20
N GLN A 150 2.86 5.57 -16.41
CA GLN A 150 2.05 5.64 -17.65
C GLN A 150 1.06 4.48 -17.77
N ASN A 151 1.40 3.32 -17.24
CA ASN A 151 0.54 2.15 -17.26
C ASN A 151 -0.63 2.28 -16.28
N ILE A 152 -0.45 3.02 -15.18
CA ILE A 152 -1.54 3.29 -14.23
C ILE A 152 -2.65 4.11 -14.89
N GLN A 153 -2.31 5.10 -15.71
CA GLN A 153 -3.31 5.86 -16.47
C GLN A 153 -4.08 4.97 -17.46
N LEU A 154 -3.39 4.03 -18.11
CA LEU A 154 -4.05 3.06 -18.98
C LEU A 154 -4.97 2.12 -18.18
N PHE A 155 -4.55 1.68 -16.99
CA PHE A 155 -5.44 0.91 -16.10
C PHE A 155 -6.69 1.71 -15.71
N GLU A 156 -6.55 2.99 -15.37
CA GLU A 156 -7.70 3.85 -15.03
C GLU A 156 -8.69 3.92 -16.18
N GLN A 157 -8.21 4.05 -17.41
CA GLN A 157 -9.07 4.07 -18.60
C GLN A 157 -9.78 2.73 -18.83
N ILE A 158 -9.04 1.62 -18.71
CA ILE A 158 -9.57 0.27 -18.91
C ILE A 158 -10.57 -0.13 -17.82
N LEU A 159 -10.35 0.33 -16.58
CA LEU A 159 -11.13 -0.07 -15.41
C LEU A 159 -12.18 0.96 -14.98
N SER A 160 -12.40 2.02 -15.79
CA SER A 160 -13.25 3.16 -15.43
C SER A 160 -14.71 2.81 -15.12
N ASP A 161 -15.20 1.69 -15.62
CA ASP A 161 -16.57 1.18 -15.48
C ASP A 161 -16.66 -0.04 -14.55
N SER A 162 -15.62 -0.33 -13.79
CA SER A 162 -15.56 -1.50 -12.89
C SER A 162 -15.43 -1.11 -11.43
N ASP A 163 -16.40 -1.53 -10.62
CA ASP A 163 -16.34 -1.36 -9.15
C ASP A 163 -15.55 -2.48 -8.45
N GLU A 164 -15.44 -3.65 -9.10
CA GLU A 164 -14.76 -4.81 -8.52
C GLU A 164 -13.26 -4.84 -8.82
N PHE A 165 -12.84 -4.21 -9.91
CA PHE A 165 -11.43 -4.10 -10.28
C PHE A 165 -11.13 -2.65 -10.66
N CYS A 166 -10.45 -1.92 -9.81
CA CYS A 166 -10.20 -0.50 -9.97
C CYS A 166 -8.76 -0.10 -9.60
N VAL A 167 -8.38 1.10 -9.98
CA VAL A 167 -7.16 1.74 -9.48
C VAL A 167 -7.51 2.51 -8.22
N ASN A 168 -6.65 2.44 -7.19
CA ASN A 168 -6.85 3.20 -5.96
C ASN A 168 -7.07 4.69 -6.29
N PRO A 169 -8.23 5.27 -5.94
CA PRO A 169 -8.55 6.64 -6.26
C PRO A 169 -7.55 7.61 -5.62
N SER A 170 -7.19 8.65 -6.36
CA SER A 170 -6.35 9.74 -5.87
C SER A 170 -7.15 11.03 -5.91
N ARG A 171 -7.08 11.80 -4.85
CA ARG A 171 -7.80 13.08 -4.73
C ARG A 171 -6.84 14.17 -4.30
N ASN A 172 -7.04 15.36 -4.86
CA ASN A 172 -6.45 16.57 -4.31
C ASN A 172 -7.42 17.10 -3.25
N LEU A 173 -6.91 17.37 -2.07
CA LEU A 173 -7.68 17.95 -0.98
C LEU A 173 -7.51 19.47 -1.00
N ASP A 174 -8.58 20.17 -0.68
CA ASP A 174 -8.57 21.62 -0.37
C ASP A 174 -9.23 21.79 1.00
N ILE A 175 -8.44 21.59 2.04
CA ILE A 175 -8.87 21.62 3.44
C ILE A 175 -7.94 22.50 4.28
N PHE A 176 -7.75 23.74 3.82
CA PHE A 176 -6.82 24.69 4.44
C PHE A 176 -7.11 24.94 5.94
N GLU A 177 -8.36 24.91 6.34
CA GLU A 177 -8.75 25.00 7.76
C GLU A 177 -8.17 23.86 8.59
N GLY A 178 -8.22 22.63 8.05
CA GLY A 178 -7.61 21.45 8.68
C GLY A 178 -6.10 21.57 8.88
N PHE A 179 -5.40 22.24 7.94
CA PHE A 179 -3.98 22.53 8.10
C PHE A 179 -3.70 23.51 9.25
N SER A 180 -4.52 24.54 9.41
CA SER A 180 -4.35 25.52 10.49
C SER A 180 -4.48 24.89 11.88
N LEU A 181 -5.46 24.00 12.04
CA LEU A 181 -5.65 23.21 13.27
C LEU A 181 -4.45 22.30 13.54
N PHE A 182 -4.07 21.49 12.57
CA PHE A 182 -2.92 20.57 12.64
C PHE A 182 -1.62 21.29 12.99
N LYS A 183 -1.35 22.45 12.35
CA LYS A 183 -0.18 23.28 12.66
C LYS A 183 -0.18 23.76 14.11
N GLY A 184 -1.34 24.14 14.64
CA GLY A 184 -1.52 24.52 16.03
C GLY A 184 -1.16 23.37 16.97
N GLU A 185 -1.75 22.21 16.78
CA GLU A 185 -1.53 21.02 17.60
C GLU A 185 -0.06 20.55 17.58
N ILE A 186 0.58 20.53 16.40
CA ILE A 186 2.00 20.19 16.31
C ILE A 186 2.88 21.20 17.05
N ASN A 187 2.59 22.49 16.99
CA ASN A 187 3.37 23.50 17.71
C ASN A 187 3.24 23.32 19.23
N GLU A 188 2.04 23.06 19.74
CA GLU A 188 1.82 22.78 21.16
C GLU A 188 2.53 21.47 21.59
N PHE A 189 2.45 20.44 20.77
CA PHE A 189 3.17 19.19 20.99
C PHE A 189 4.68 19.43 21.07
N MET A 190 5.27 20.12 20.10
CA MET A 190 6.70 20.43 20.10
C MET A 190 7.12 21.21 21.32
N LYS A 191 6.32 22.21 21.74
CA LYS A 191 6.55 23.01 22.94
C LYS A 191 6.52 22.15 24.20
N ALA A 192 5.54 21.25 24.32
CA ALA A 192 5.39 20.36 25.47
C ALA A 192 6.61 19.44 25.67
N TYR A 193 7.27 19.05 24.60
CA TYR A 193 8.45 18.15 24.65
C TYR A 193 9.79 18.86 24.40
N GLY A 194 9.82 20.19 24.36
CA GLY A 194 11.03 20.98 24.12
C GLY A 194 11.67 20.76 22.75
N LEU A 195 10.89 20.34 21.76
CA LEU A 195 11.34 20.06 20.41
C LEU A 195 11.41 21.33 19.55
N LYS A 196 12.37 21.34 18.61
CA LYS A 196 12.52 22.40 17.60
C LYS A 196 11.89 21.95 16.28
N SER A 197 11.69 22.87 15.36
CA SER A 197 11.19 22.54 14.01
C SER A 197 12.14 21.61 13.25
N THR A 198 13.44 21.67 13.55
CA THR A 198 14.48 20.79 13.01
C THR A 198 14.62 19.45 13.72
N SER A 199 13.96 19.28 14.89
CA SER A 199 13.92 17.99 15.59
C SER A 199 13.17 16.97 14.76
N THR A 200 13.61 15.71 14.85
CA THR A 200 13.05 14.58 14.08
C THR A 200 12.07 13.76 14.93
N ILE A 201 11.35 12.85 14.28
CA ILE A 201 10.54 11.83 14.96
C ILE A 201 11.44 10.97 15.84
N GLY A 202 12.65 10.65 15.40
CA GLY A 202 13.66 9.92 16.18
C GLY A 202 14.06 10.63 17.47
N ASP A 203 14.21 11.97 17.45
CA ASP A 203 14.48 12.76 18.65
C ASP A 203 13.35 12.61 19.68
N PHE A 204 12.10 12.68 19.23
CA PHE A 204 10.93 12.47 20.11
C PHE A 204 10.89 11.04 20.68
N VAL A 205 11.11 10.02 19.85
CA VAL A 205 11.19 8.62 20.31
C VAL A 205 12.27 8.45 21.37
N THR A 206 13.43 9.09 21.17
CA THR A 206 14.54 9.07 22.14
C THR A 206 14.13 9.69 23.48
N ILE A 207 13.43 10.84 23.47
CA ILE A 207 12.90 11.46 24.70
C ILE A 207 11.97 10.50 25.42
N LYS A 208 11.02 9.87 24.71
CA LYS A 208 10.05 8.94 25.30
C LYS A 208 10.72 7.68 25.86
N LEU A 209 11.70 7.15 25.18
CA LEU A 209 12.49 6.01 25.69
C LEU A 209 13.27 6.40 26.94
N THR A 210 13.88 7.59 26.97
CA THR A 210 14.60 8.09 28.13
C THR A 210 13.68 8.27 29.33
N GLU A 211 12.50 8.84 29.14
CA GLU A 211 11.49 8.97 30.20
C GLU A 211 11.06 7.57 30.72
N ALA A 212 10.77 6.64 29.82
CA ALA A 212 10.38 5.28 30.19
C ALA A 212 11.48 4.54 30.99
N ILE A 213 12.74 4.69 30.58
CA ILE A 213 13.89 4.10 31.28
C ILE A 213 14.10 4.73 32.66
N ALA A 214 13.87 6.05 32.81
CA ALA A 214 13.96 6.72 34.08
C ALA A 214 12.94 6.22 35.12
N HIS A 215 11.80 5.70 34.67
CA HIS A 215 10.78 5.08 35.50
C HIS A 215 11.10 3.61 35.83
N LEU A 216 12.01 2.97 35.10
CA LEU A 216 12.47 1.63 35.39
C LEU A 216 13.53 1.72 36.51
N ASN A 217 13.32 0.95 37.59
CA ASN A 217 14.28 0.91 38.72
C ASN A 217 15.57 0.25 38.22
N LEU A 218 16.55 1.06 37.80
CA LEU A 218 17.81 0.65 37.17
C LEU A 218 18.60 -0.47 37.91
N PRO A 219 18.59 -0.62 39.27
CA PRO A 219 19.23 -1.73 39.94
C PRO A 219 18.67 -3.10 39.55
N GLU A 220 17.42 -3.18 39.19
CA GLU A 220 16.74 -4.44 38.80
C GLU A 220 17.00 -4.82 37.35
N PHE A 221 17.20 -3.85 36.49
CA PHE A 221 17.50 -4.07 35.06
C PHE A 221 18.95 -4.57 34.88
N ASN A 222 19.90 -3.99 35.62
CA ASN A 222 21.31 -4.41 35.58
C ASN A 222 21.59 -5.76 36.26
N ARG A 223 20.64 -6.35 36.98
CA ARG A 223 20.75 -7.71 37.52
C ARG A 223 20.31 -8.79 36.53
N ARG A 224 19.67 -8.42 35.40
CA ARG A 224 19.15 -9.35 34.38
C ARG A 224 19.98 -9.40 33.10
N LEU A 225 21.02 -8.57 32.98
CA LEU A 225 22.08 -8.61 31.98
C LEU A 225 23.31 -9.31 32.51
#